data_7f3f25a71a2ff7586da5ee63abac8924
#
_entry.id   7f3f25a71a2ff7586da5ee63abac8924
#
_cell.length_a   1.000
_cell.length_b   1.000
_cell.length_c   1.000
_cell.angle_alpha   90.00
_cell.angle_beta   90.00
_cell.angle_gamma   90.00
#
_symmetry.space_group_name_H-M   'P 1'
#
loop_
_entity.id
_entity.type
_entity.pdbx_description
1 polymer ?
#
loop_
_entity_poly.entity_id
_entity_poly.type
_entity_poly.pdbx_seq_one_letter_code
_entity_poly.pdbx_strand_id
1 'polypeptide(L)'
;ISDLTPEILSTAKSSFKNSKAAKYMYHLSTENTRINTVSAALKRCDIKTLFREINNSEQSMERFWDIGTEHKFLANTARNTDGIAAARCQDKGIWAIVEEDKVDYAINMIKSDFENTIGYKPTFCVCDTF
;
A
#
# COMPACT_ATOMS: atom_id res chain seq x y z
N ILE A 1 -9.85 16.47 -10.08
CA ILE A 1 -8.83 15.42 -9.87
C ILE A 1 -9.06 14.21 -10.76
N SER A 2 -10.33 13.82 -10.99
CA SER A 2 -10.65 12.67 -11.85
C SER A 2 -10.18 12.83 -13.29
N ASP A 3 -10.00 14.06 -13.77
CA ASP A 3 -9.51 14.36 -15.12
C ASP A 3 -7.97 14.48 -15.19
N LEU A 4 -7.29 14.42 -14.05
CA LEU A 4 -5.83 14.46 -14.01
C LEU A 4 -5.26 13.08 -14.34
N THR A 5 -4.38 13.04 -15.32
CA THR A 5 -3.63 11.83 -15.65
C THR A 5 -2.16 12.01 -15.29
N PRO A 6 -1.42 10.91 -15.06
CA PRO A 6 0.02 11.00 -14.80
C PRO A 6 0.79 11.75 -15.90
N GLU A 7 0.35 11.61 -17.16
CA GLU A 7 0.96 12.28 -18.31
C GLU A 7 0.77 13.80 -18.25
N ILE A 8 -0.45 14.26 -17.93
CA ILE A 8 -0.76 15.68 -17.77
C ILE A 8 0.08 16.26 -16.61
N LEU A 9 0.14 15.56 -15.49
CA LEU A 9 0.92 16.00 -14.35
C LEU A 9 2.42 16.01 -14.62
N SER A 10 2.92 15.02 -15.33
CA SER A 10 4.34 14.99 -15.74
C SER A 10 4.69 16.19 -16.58
N THR A 11 3.81 16.58 -17.52
CA THR A 11 4.00 17.76 -18.37
C THR A 11 3.96 19.06 -17.56
N ALA A 12 3.05 19.14 -16.59
CA ALA A 12 2.85 20.33 -15.76
C ALA A 12 3.77 20.41 -14.54
N LYS A 13 4.58 19.39 -14.28
CA LYS A 13 5.38 19.25 -13.06
C LYS A 13 6.29 20.45 -12.78
N SER A 14 6.87 21.01 -13.83
CA SER A 14 7.74 22.18 -13.71
C SER A 14 7.02 23.45 -13.24
N SER A 15 5.69 23.50 -13.37
CA SER A 15 4.86 24.62 -12.96
C SER A 15 4.58 24.65 -11.45
N PHE A 16 4.81 23.55 -10.74
CA PHE A 16 4.56 23.48 -9.31
C PHE A 16 5.74 24.05 -8.53
N LYS A 17 5.46 25.09 -7.73
CA LYS A 17 6.46 25.72 -6.85
C LYS A 17 6.80 24.83 -5.65
N ASN A 18 5.87 23.94 -5.24
CA ASN A 18 6.02 23.07 -4.09
C ASN A 18 6.13 21.63 -4.57
N SER A 19 7.33 21.03 -4.44
CA SER A 19 7.59 19.65 -4.84
C SER A 19 6.74 18.63 -4.08
N LYS A 20 6.38 18.94 -2.82
CA LYS A 20 5.53 18.09 -1.99
C LYS A 20 4.10 18.03 -2.56
N ALA A 21 3.56 19.19 -2.92
CA ALA A 21 2.23 19.25 -3.56
C ALA A 21 2.22 18.50 -4.89
N ALA A 22 3.27 18.63 -5.70
CA ALA A 22 3.39 17.90 -6.96
C ALA A 22 3.40 16.39 -6.75
N LYS A 23 4.10 15.90 -5.73
CA LYS A 23 4.13 14.48 -5.38
C LYS A 23 2.75 13.97 -4.98
N TYR A 24 2.03 14.72 -4.15
CA TYR A 24 0.68 14.35 -3.73
C TYR A 24 -0.28 14.28 -4.91
N MET A 25 -0.23 15.25 -5.79
CA MET A 25 -1.08 15.26 -6.98
C MET A 25 -0.73 14.13 -7.93
N TYR A 26 0.54 13.80 -8.08
CA TYR A 26 0.96 12.65 -8.87
C TYR A 26 0.38 11.34 -8.29
N HIS A 27 0.50 11.16 -6.99
CA HIS A 27 -0.09 10.00 -6.32
C HIS A 27 -1.59 9.91 -6.58
N LEU A 28 -2.32 11.01 -6.38
CA LEU A 28 -3.78 11.04 -6.58
C LEU A 28 -4.18 10.71 -8.01
N SER A 29 -3.44 11.23 -9.00
CA SER A 29 -3.75 10.94 -10.41
C SER A 29 -3.51 9.47 -10.76
N THR A 30 -2.45 8.86 -10.23
CA THR A 30 -2.19 7.43 -10.44
C THR A 30 -3.20 6.56 -9.69
N GLU A 31 -3.72 7.03 -8.54
CA GLU A 31 -4.81 6.34 -7.84
C GLU A 31 -6.09 6.29 -8.69
N ASN A 32 -6.43 7.35 -9.40
CA ASN A 32 -7.58 7.32 -10.30
C ASN A 32 -7.44 6.23 -11.37
N THR A 33 -6.25 6.06 -11.93
CA THR A 33 -5.97 4.99 -12.88
C THR A 33 -6.12 3.62 -12.22
N ARG A 34 -5.59 3.47 -11.01
CA ARG A 34 -5.68 2.20 -10.25
C ARG A 34 -7.12 1.84 -9.90
N ILE A 35 -7.97 2.79 -9.56
CA ILE A 35 -9.38 2.56 -9.29
C ILE A 35 -10.05 1.91 -10.50
N ASN A 36 -9.79 2.42 -11.69
CA ASN A 36 -10.35 1.86 -12.92
C ASN A 36 -9.83 0.44 -13.19
N THR A 37 -8.55 0.20 -12.97
CA THR A 37 -7.94 -1.13 -13.13
C THR A 37 -8.52 -2.12 -12.13
N VAL A 38 -8.67 -1.73 -10.87
CA VAL A 38 -9.26 -2.56 -9.81
C VAL A 38 -10.72 -2.88 -10.13
N SER A 39 -11.49 -1.89 -10.55
CA SER A 39 -12.89 -2.08 -10.92
C SER A 39 -13.03 -3.11 -12.05
N ALA A 40 -12.20 -3.01 -13.07
CA ALA A 40 -12.19 -3.98 -14.17
C ALA A 40 -11.76 -5.37 -13.69
N ALA A 41 -10.75 -5.45 -12.82
CA ALA A 41 -10.27 -6.72 -12.27
C ALA A 41 -11.35 -7.42 -11.43
N LEU A 42 -12.09 -6.66 -10.62
CA LEU A 42 -13.21 -7.20 -9.82
C LEU A 42 -14.29 -7.78 -10.71
N LYS A 43 -14.63 -7.12 -11.81
CA LYS A 43 -15.63 -7.61 -12.76
C LYS A 43 -15.21 -8.92 -13.42
N ARG A 44 -13.91 -9.14 -13.60
CA ARG A 44 -13.36 -10.37 -14.18
C ARG A 44 -12.97 -11.42 -13.14
N CYS A 45 -13.15 -11.12 -11.86
CA CYS A 45 -12.64 -11.97 -10.76
C CYS A 45 -11.13 -12.20 -10.85
N ASP A 46 -10.39 -11.19 -11.30
CA ASP A 46 -8.94 -11.24 -11.43
C ASP A 46 -8.27 -10.81 -10.13
N ILE A 47 -8.12 -11.77 -9.24
CA ILE A 47 -7.59 -11.54 -7.88
C ILE A 47 -6.13 -11.13 -7.90
N LYS A 48 -5.33 -11.69 -8.81
CA LYS A 48 -3.91 -11.33 -8.93
C LYS A 48 -3.73 -9.85 -9.26
N THR A 49 -4.50 -9.34 -10.19
CA THR A 49 -4.47 -7.92 -10.54
C THR A 49 -4.94 -7.05 -9.36
N LEU A 50 -6.00 -7.47 -8.67
CA LEU A 50 -6.49 -6.76 -7.49
C LEU A 50 -5.38 -6.61 -6.44
N PHE A 51 -4.73 -7.69 -6.06
CA PHE A 51 -3.67 -7.66 -5.04
C PHE A 51 -2.46 -6.84 -5.51
N ARG A 52 -2.08 -6.99 -6.77
CA ARG A 52 -1.00 -6.18 -7.36
C ARG A 52 -1.30 -4.68 -7.26
N GLU A 53 -2.52 -4.28 -7.58
CA GLU A 53 -2.89 -2.86 -7.55
C GLU A 53 -2.99 -2.32 -6.12
N ILE A 54 -3.42 -3.14 -5.15
CA ILE A 54 -3.39 -2.76 -3.73
C ILE A 54 -1.94 -2.48 -3.29
N ASN A 55 -1.02 -3.36 -3.62
CA ASN A 55 0.40 -3.18 -3.30
C ASN A 55 1.00 -1.98 -4.04
N ASN A 56 0.64 -1.76 -5.29
CA ASN A 56 1.11 -0.61 -6.06
C ASN A 56 0.60 0.71 -5.48
N SER A 57 -0.65 0.75 -5.02
CA SER A 57 -1.23 1.89 -4.32
C SER A 57 -0.42 2.21 -3.06
N GLU A 58 -0.09 1.21 -2.27
CA GLU A 58 0.72 1.37 -1.07
C GLU A 58 2.12 1.88 -1.39
N GLN A 59 2.79 1.32 -2.37
CA GLN A 59 4.12 1.77 -2.79
C GLN A 59 4.10 3.21 -3.29
N SER A 60 3.05 3.59 -4.02
CA SER A 60 2.86 4.97 -4.47
C SER A 60 2.67 5.92 -3.27
N MET A 61 1.87 5.50 -2.29
CA MET A 61 1.66 6.28 -1.07
C MET A 61 2.97 6.46 -0.29
N GLU A 62 3.75 5.40 -0.12
CA GLU A 62 5.06 5.46 0.54
C GLU A 62 6.02 6.41 -0.18
N ARG A 63 5.97 6.44 -1.50
CA ARG A 63 6.88 7.24 -2.33
C ARG A 63 6.49 8.71 -2.41
N PHE A 64 5.21 9.00 -2.54
CA PHE A 64 4.71 10.34 -2.87
C PHE A 64 3.95 11.02 -1.74
N TRP A 65 3.57 10.29 -0.72
CA TRP A 65 2.86 10.82 0.44
C TRP A 65 3.77 10.80 1.66
N ASP A 66 3.44 11.63 2.65
CA ASP A 66 4.24 11.75 3.86
C ASP A 66 3.66 10.82 4.93
N ILE A 67 4.13 9.58 4.98
CA ILE A 67 3.74 8.62 5.99
C ILE A 67 4.90 8.32 6.94
N GLY A 68 4.58 7.95 8.18
CA GLY A 68 5.58 7.71 9.20
C GLY A 68 6.52 6.54 8.89
N THR A 69 7.74 6.63 9.40
CA THR A 69 8.78 5.60 9.19
C THR A 69 8.32 4.22 9.66
N GLU A 70 7.64 4.15 10.81
CA GLU A 70 7.16 2.89 11.37
C GLU A 70 6.11 2.24 10.48
N HIS A 71 5.19 3.03 9.93
CA HIS A 71 4.18 2.54 8.99
C HIS A 71 4.81 2.04 7.70
N LYS A 72 5.77 2.78 7.15
CA LYS A 72 6.51 2.36 5.95
C LYS A 72 7.22 1.04 6.17
N PHE A 73 7.92 0.92 7.28
CA PHE A 73 8.64 -0.30 7.63
C PHE A 73 7.68 -1.47 7.76
N LEU A 74 6.58 -1.28 8.48
CA LEU A 74 5.60 -2.33 8.73
C LEU A 74 4.93 -2.79 7.44
N ALA A 75 4.50 -1.87 6.59
CA ALA A 75 3.89 -2.20 5.30
C ALA A 75 4.87 -2.91 4.37
N ASN A 76 6.11 -2.44 4.31
CA ASN A 76 7.14 -3.06 3.47
C ASN A 76 7.50 -4.46 3.97
N THR A 77 7.65 -4.64 5.27
CA THR A 77 7.92 -5.94 5.87
C THR A 77 6.78 -6.91 5.62
N ALA A 78 5.53 -6.47 5.80
CA ALA A 78 4.37 -7.29 5.52
C ALA A 78 4.33 -7.72 4.06
N ARG A 79 4.48 -6.78 3.15
CA ARG A 79 4.43 -7.04 1.70
C ARG A 79 5.49 -8.04 1.25
N ASN A 80 6.64 -8.07 1.91
CA ASN A 80 7.75 -8.97 1.58
C ASN A 80 7.72 -10.29 2.38
N THR A 81 6.75 -10.47 3.26
CA THR A 81 6.60 -11.72 4.01
C THR A 81 5.84 -12.75 3.19
N ASP A 82 6.35 -13.97 3.15
CA ASP A 82 5.71 -15.07 2.44
C ASP A 82 4.32 -15.36 3.04
N GLY A 83 3.35 -15.57 2.17
CA GLY A 83 1.95 -15.78 2.56
C GLY A 83 1.10 -14.52 2.56
N ILE A 84 1.68 -13.34 2.44
CA ILE A 84 0.95 -12.09 2.33
C ILE A 84 0.75 -11.72 0.87
N ALA A 85 -0.51 -11.64 0.46
CA ALA A 85 -0.90 -11.28 -0.89
C ALA A 85 -0.88 -9.76 -1.13
N ALA A 86 -1.28 -9.00 -0.12
CA ALA A 86 -1.34 -7.54 -0.21
C ALA A 86 -1.25 -6.93 1.19
N ALA A 87 -0.70 -5.73 1.27
CA ALA A 87 -0.62 -4.96 2.52
C ALA A 87 -0.78 -3.48 2.23
N ARG A 88 -1.43 -2.76 3.14
CA ARG A 88 -1.69 -1.34 2.98
C ARG A 88 -1.71 -0.62 4.33
N CYS A 89 -1.16 0.59 4.34
CA CYS A 89 -1.24 1.50 5.49
C CYS A 89 -2.66 2.00 5.72
N GLN A 90 -3.00 2.16 6.98
CA GLN A 90 -4.22 2.78 7.44
C GLN A 90 -3.88 3.65 8.67
N ASP A 91 -4.80 4.50 9.12
CA ASP A 91 -4.54 5.57 10.10
C ASP A 91 -3.60 5.22 11.26
N LYS A 92 -3.76 4.06 11.87
CA LYS A 92 -3.02 3.67 13.08
C LYS A 92 -2.22 2.38 12.92
N GLY A 93 -2.06 1.91 11.70
CA GLY A 93 -1.35 0.67 11.45
C GLY A 93 -1.41 0.26 10.00
N ILE A 94 -1.38 -1.03 9.77
CA ILE A 94 -1.58 -1.59 8.44
C ILE A 94 -2.62 -2.71 8.50
N TRP A 95 -3.23 -3.00 7.35
CA TRP A 95 -3.94 -4.25 7.18
C TRP A 95 -3.25 -5.06 6.07
N ALA A 96 -3.39 -6.36 6.14
CA ALA A 96 -2.80 -7.27 5.16
C ALA A 96 -3.76 -8.42 4.87
N ILE A 97 -3.71 -8.90 3.65
CA ILE A 97 -4.42 -10.10 3.22
C ILE A 97 -3.42 -11.25 3.25
N VAL A 98 -3.72 -12.28 4.03
CA VAL A 98 -2.81 -13.38 4.32
C VAL A 98 -3.47 -14.70 3.93
N GLU A 99 -2.69 -15.61 3.37
CA GLU A 99 -3.13 -16.97 3.15
C GLU A 99 -3.46 -17.63 4.49
N GLU A 100 -4.60 -18.34 4.57
CA GLU A 100 -5.15 -18.87 5.82
C GLU A 100 -4.16 -19.75 6.59
N ASP A 101 -3.42 -20.58 5.89
CA ASP A 101 -2.46 -21.52 6.48
C ASP A 101 -1.12 -20.86 6.86
N LYS A 102 -0.91 -19.58 6.52
CA LYS A 102 0.33 -18.86 6.79
C LYS A 102 0.17 -17.71 7.78
N VAL A 103 -0.98 -17.59 8.42
CA VAL A 103 -1.26 -16.49 9.35
C VAL A 103 -0.25 -16.47 10.49
N ASP A 104 -0.04 -17.59 11.16
CA ASP A 104 0.88 -17.66 12.31
C ASP A 104 2.32 -17.37 11.90
N TYR A 105 2.73 -17.91 10.76
CA TYR A 105 4.06 -17.66 10.20
C TYR A 105 4.26 -16.17 9.92
N ALA A 106 3.28 -15.54 9.24
CA ALA A 106 3.36 -14.12 8.89
C ALA A 106 3.42 -13.24 10.14
N ILE A 107 2.59 -13.51 11.14
CA ILE A 107 2.59 -12.77 12.41
C ILE A 107 3.96 -12.86 13.07
N ASN A 108 4.53 -14.06 13.19
CA ASN A 108 5.82 -14.27 13.83
C ASN A 108 6.96 -13.55 13.09
N MET A 109 6.97 -13.59 11.76
CA MET A 109 7.99 -12.93 10.96
C MET A 109 7.89 -11.41 11.06
N ILE A 110 6.71 -10.85 10.93
CA ILE A 110 6.49 -9.40 11.02
C ILE A 110 6.84 -8.91 12.42
N LYS A 111 6.38 -9.61 13.45
CA LYS A 111 6.66 -9.28 14.84
C LYS A 111 8.15 -9.23 15.11
N SER A 112 8.88 -10.26 14.70
CA SER A 112 10.32 -10.36 14.90
C SER A 112 11.05 -9.22 14.19
N ASP A 113 10.76 -8.99 12.91
CA ASP A 113 11.43 -7.96 12.12
C ASP A 113 11.13 -6.55 12.65
N PHE A 114 9.89 -6.29 13.01
CA PHE A 114 9.50 -4.99 13.55
C PHE A 114 10.14 -4.73 14.92
N GLU A 115 10.09 -5.71 15.82
CA GLU A 115 10.70 -5.59 17.15
C GLU A 115 12.20 -5.36 17.06
N ASN A 116 12.89 -6.08 16.19
CA ASN A 116 14.33 -5.96 16.02
C ASN A 116 14.75 -4.61 15.42
N THR A 117 13.93 -4.02 14.57
CA THR A 117 14.28 -2.78 13.87
C THR A 117 13.74 -1.54 14.56
N ILE A 118 12.50 -1.57 15.01
CA ILE A 118 11.82 -0.40 15.61
C ILE A 118 11.96 -0.39 17.13
N GLY A 119 11.98 -1.55 17.78
CA GLY A 119 12.28 -1.67 19.20
C GLY A 119 11.09 -1.94 20.12
N TYR A 120 9.88 -2.07 19.59
CA TYR A 120 8.73 -2.49 20.38
C TYR A 120 7.86 -3.48 19.61
N LYS A 121 6.97 -4.17 20.31
CA LYS A 121 6.14 -5.23 19.72
C LYS A 121 4.87 -4.64 19.08
N PRO A 122 4.58 -4.95 17.82
CA PRO A 122 3.31 -4.57 17.23
C PRO A 122 2.17 -5.43 17.79
N THR A 123 0.96 -4.89 17.78
CA THR A 123 -0.25 -5.61 18.16
C THR A 123 -0.93 -6.15 16.90
N PHE A 124 -1.40 -7.40 16.97
CA PHE A 124 -2.05 -8.05 15.83
C PHE A 124 -3.51 -8.35 16.15
N CYS A 125 -4.35 -8.21 15.12
CA CYS A 125 -5.74 -8.63 15.17
C CYS A 125 -6.03 -9.43 13.91
N VAL A 126 -6.49 -10.66 14.07
CA VAL A 126 -6.86 -11.52 12.94
C VAL A 126 -8.37 -11.44 12.75
N CYS A 127 -8.80 -11.07 11.53
CA CYS A 127 -10.20 -10.97 11.17
C CYS A 127 -10.53 -12.01 10.11
N ASP A 128 -11.59 -12.78 10.34
CA ASP A 128 -12.10 -13.68 9.32
C ASP A 128 -12.89 -12.88 8.27
N THR A 129 -12.70 -13.25 7.02
CA THR A 129 -13.53 -12.73 5.94
C THR A 129 -14.66 -13.70 5.67
N PHE A 130 -15.85 -13.37 6.17
CA PHE A 130 -17.11 -14.11 5.88
C PHE A 130 -17.01 -15.64 5.91
#